data_328844ac8930ecb4c4b31eec7689e9b2
#
_entry.id   328844ac8930ecb4c4b31eec7689e9b2
#
_cell.length_a   1.000
_cell.length_b   1.000
_cell.length_c   1.000
_cell.angle_alpha   90.00
_cell.angle_beta   90.00
_cell.angle_gamma   90.00
#
_symmetry.space_group_name_H-M   'P 1'
#
loop_
_entity.id
_entity.type
_entity.pdbx_description
1 polymer ?
#
loop_
_entity_poly.entity_id
_entity_poly.type
_entity_poly.pdbx_seq_one_letter_code
_entity_poly.pdbx_strand_id
1 'polypeptide(L)'
;MDAVLIHVSPRQVKSPCNSWPLAVVALFWDYVVITHLGPKATVEAAGTAVPPDKRDLSAWHNDTFVNGPSWEEFTRAMGIDGGSASKTSGSVYSVSYYRPAAGHREQLLKMLSEVPSAPSDTTAGNVLMQHLEGGPWTFLAIARYNSWDDFAAGEKTAMAQTTKKDSPWSRMRDHTDFHTDTLTDRISP
;
A
#
# COMPACT_ATOMS: atom_id res chain seq x y z
N MET A 1 1.37 17.27 -9.89
CA MET A 1 1.69 15.96 -9.32
C MET A 1 2.20 16.21 -7.91
N ASP A 2 1.51 15.67 -6.94
CA ASP A 2 1.84 15.86 -5.54
C ASP A 2 2.79 14.75 -5.07
N ALA A 3 3.83 15.13 -4.35
CA ALA A 3 4.72 14.18 -3.69
C ALA A 3 4.06 13.70 -2.40
N VAL A 4 4.16 12.41 -2.15
CA VAL A 4 3.68 11.78 -0.92
C VAL A 4 4.85 11.06 -0.28
N LEU A 5 5.07 11.29 1.01
CA LEU A 5 6.03 10.55 1.82
C LEU A 5 5.35 9.32 2.41
N ILE A 6 5.93 8.17 2.19
CA ILE A 6 5.54 6.93 2.85
C ILE A 6 6.61 6.57 3.86
N HIS A 7 6.22 6.55 5.11
CA HIS A 7 7.05 6.16 6.24
C HIS A 7 6.63 4.80 6.73
N VAL A 8 7.58 3.89 6.88
CA VAL A 8 7.33 2.51 7.27
C VAL A 8 8.26 2.13 8.42
N SER A 9 7.72 1.66 9.53
CA SER A 9 8.47 1.33 10.73
C SER A 9 8.09 -0.03 11.32
N PRO A 10 9.05 -0.90 11.69
CA PRO A 10 8.78 -2.14 12.41
C PRO A 10 8.56 -1.88 13.91
N ARG A 11 7.63 -2.60 14.52
CA ARG A 11 7.43 -2.61 15.96
C ARG A 11 8.41 -3.58 16.63
N GLN A 12 9.11 -3.14 17.66
CA GLN A 12 9.77 -4.07 18.55
C GLN A 12 8.73 -4.78 19.41
N VAL A 13 8.33 -5.98 19.02
CA VAL A 13 7.57 -6.87 19.89
C VAL A 13 8.56 -7.53 20.85
N LYS A 14 8.55 -7.13 22.12
CA LYS A 14 9.13 -7.95 23.18
C LYS A 14 8.26 -9.20 23.30
N SER A 15 8.71 -10.30 22.72
CA SER A 15 8.06 -11.60 22.86
C SER A 15 8.22 -12.11 24.29
N PRO A 16 7.14 -12.42 25.02
CA PRO A 16 7.21 -13.34 26.13
C PRO A 16 7.26 -14.76 25.57
N CYS A 17 8.23 -15.54 26.03
CA CYS A 17 8.46 -16.94 25.69
C CYS A 17 7.19 -17.79 25.65
N ASN A 18 7.13 -18.64 24.70
CA ASN A 18 6.82 -20.07 24.66
C ASN A 18 5.88 -20.52 23.54
N SER A 19 6.48 -21.34 22.67
CA SER A 19 5.92 -22.53 22.00
C SER A 19 4.64 -22.38 21.20
N TRP A 20 4.76 -22.07 19.87
CA TRP A 20 4.00 -22.72 18.79
C TRP A 20 4.73 -22.49 17.47
N PRO A 21 4.92 -23.52 16.63
CA PRO A 21 5.50 -23.35 15.31
C PRO A 21 4.41 -22.89 14.32
N LEU A 22 4.04 -21.64 14.38
CA LEU A 22 3.40 -20.97 13.28
C LEU A 22 4.50 -20.27 12.51
N ALA A 23 4.61 -20.55 11.21
CA ALA A 23 5.40 -19.76 10.31
C ALA A 23 4.91 -18.31 10.40
N VAL A 24 5.59 -17.53 11.21
CA VAL A 24 5.41 -16.09 11.22
C VAL A 24 5.94 -15.64 9.87
N VAL A 25 5.04 -15.36 8.94
CA VAL A 25 5.38 -14.52 7.81
C VAL A 25 5.86 -13.23 8.44
N ALA A 26 7.16 -13.00 8.41
CA ALA A 26 7.76 -11.79 8.95
C ALA A 26 7.17 -10.61 8.18
N LEU A 27 6.20 -9.95 8.76
CA LEU A 27 5.73 -8.65 8.31
C LEU A 27 6.90 -7.69 8.55
N PHE A 28 7.48 -7.20 7.47
CA PHE A 28 8.62 -6.27 7.54
C PHE A 28 8.25 -4.91 8.15
N TRP A 29 6.94 -4.65 8.34
CA TRP A 29 6.43 -3.33 8.69
C TRP A 29 5.29 -3.41 9.71
N ASP A 30 5.36 -2.64 10.80
CA ASP A 30 4.26 -2.50 11.77
C ASP A 30 3.33 -1.33 11.44
N TYR A 31 3.89 -0.28 10.82
CA TYR A 31 3.14 0.93 10.47
C TYR A 31 3.52 1.42 9.07
N VAL A 32 2.52 1.87 8.33
CA VAL A 32 2.66 2.67 7.11
C VAL A 32 2.06 4.04 7.38
N VAL A 33 2.86 5.08 7.26
CA VAL A 33 2.41 6.47 7.40
C VAL A 33 2.49 7.13 6.04
N ILE A 34 1.40 7.72 5.59
CA ILE A 34 1.31 8.42 4.31
C ILE A 34 1.09 9.89 4.59
N THR A 35 2.03 10.74 4.19
CA THR A 35 1.99 12.17 4.42
C THR A 35 1.94 12.91 3.10
N HIS A 36 0.95 13.79 2.94
CA HIS A 36 0.87 14.70 1.81
C HIS A 36 1.89 15.84 1.98
N LEU A 37 2.80 15.95 1.04
CA LEU A 37 3.86 16.95 1.07
C LEU A 37 3.64 18.10 0.07
N GLY A 38 2.65 17.99 -0.80
CA GLY A 38 2.42 18.94 -1.87
C GLY A 38 3.40 18.79 -3.05
N PRO A 39 3.64 19.84 -3.82
CA PRO A 39 4.52 19.80 -4.99
C PRO A 39 5.96 19.40 -4.62
N LYS A 40 6.58 18.51 -5.38
CA LYS A 40 7.96 18.03 -5.16
C LYS A 40 8.96 19.16 -4.96
N ALA A 41 8.86 20.22 -5.76
CA ALA A 41 9.75 21.39 -5.65
C ALA A 41 9.71 22.07 -4.27
N THR A 42 8.56 22.05 -3.60
CA THR A 42 8.40 22.61 -2.24
C THR A 42 9.11 21.75 -1.22
N VAL A 43 9.06 20.43 -1.37
CA VAL A 43 9.71 19.47 -0.48
C VAL A 43 11.23 19.54 -0.59
N GLU A 44 11.75 19.64 -1.80
CA GLU A 44 13.19 19.75 -2.05
C GLU A 44 13.78 21.06 -1.51
N ALA A 45 12.97 22.12 -1.43
CA ALA A 45 13.38 23.42 -0.88
C ALA A 45 13.35 23.47 0.67
N ALA A 46 12.56 22.60 1.31
CA ALA A 46 12.41 22.57 2.76
C ALA A 46 13.27 21.46 3.34
N GLY A 47 14.47 21.78 3.78
CA GLY A 47 15.27 20.86 4.60
C GLY A 47 14.52 20.52 5.89
N THR A 48 13.88 19.38 5.96
CA THR A 48 13.18 18.89 7.15
C THR A 48 14.18 18.29 8.13
N ALA A 49 14.69 19.12 9.06
CA ALA A 49 15.43 18.60 10.20
C ALA A 49 14.45 17.92 11.16
N VAL A 50 14.56 16.62 11.33
CA VAL A 50 13.82 15.89 12.37
C VAL A 50 14.34 16.34 13.75
N PRO A 51 13.46 16.80 14.66
CA PRO A 51 13.87 17.18 16.02
C PRO A 51 14.61 16.02 16.70
N PRO A 52 15.70 16.31 17.46
CA PRO A 52 16.51 15.27 18.10
C PRO A 52 15.74 14.34 19.02
N ASP A 53 14.71 14.84 19.70
CA ASP A 53 13.85 14.12 20.63
C ASP A 53 12.92 13.09 19.96
N LYS A 54 12.79 13.14 18.63
CA LYS A 54 11.96 12.20 17.86
C LYS A 54 12.77 11.14 17.11
N ARG A 55 14.11 11.22 17.13
CA ARG A 55 14.96 10.31 16.34
C ARG A 55 14.96 8.88 16.84
N ASP A 56 14.70 8.66 18.12
CA ASP A 56 14.80 7.35 18.76
C ASP A 56 13.46 6.65 18.96
N LEU A 57 12.37 7.17 18.36
CA LEU A 57 11.04 6.59 18.50
C LEU A 57 10.81 5.35 17.65
N SER A 58 11.65 5.10 16.66
CA SER A 58 11.61 3.89 15.83
C SER A 58 12.97 3.25 15.74
N ALA A 59 13.02 1.92 15.88
CA ALA A 59 14.26 1.16 15.74
C ALA A 59 14.80 1.22 14.30
N TRP A 60 13.90 1.36 13.34
CA TRP A 60 14.21 1.52 11.93
C TRP A 60 12.98 2.07 11.18
N HIS A 61 13.23 2.91 10.20
CA HIS A 61 12.21 3.38 9.26
C HIS A 61 12.82 3.54 7.87
N ASN A 62 11.97 3.49 6.88
CA ASN A 62 12.33 3.79 5.51
C ASN A 62 11.36 4.84 4.98
N ASP A 63 11.90 5.94 4.51
CA ASP A 63 11.15 7.02 3.88
C ASP A 63 11.31 6.93 2.38
N THR A 64 10.21 7.08 1.67
CA THR A 64 10.22 7.06 0.22
C THR A 64 9.25 8.08 -0.34
N PHE A 65 9.62 8.68 -1.45
CA PHE A 65 8.77 9.60 -2.19
C PHE A 65 8.05 8.85 -3.31
N VAL A 66 6.76 9.07 -3.38
CA VAL A 66 5.91 8.50 -4.42
C VAL A 66 5.14 9.59 -5.15
N ASN A 67 4.83 9.32 -6.40
CA ASN A 67 3.92 10.08 -7.22
C ASN A 67 2.62 9.27 -7.39
N GLY A 68 1.49 9.92 -7.22
CA GLY A 68 0.20 9.25 -7.26
C GLY A 68 -0.94 10.16 -7.69
N PRO A 69 -2.18 9.83 -7.33
CA PRO A 69 -3.34 10.69 -7.55
C PRO A 69 -3.19 12.00 -6.76
N SER A 70 -4.04 12.97 -7.06
CA SER A 70 -4.15 14.17 -6.22
C SER A 70 -4.53 13.80 -4.79
N TRP A 71 -4.18 14.66 -3.83
CA TRP A 71 -4.54 14.41 -2.43
C TRP A 71 -6.05 14.26 -2.23
N GLU A 72 -6.83 15.02 -2.97
CA GLU A 72 -8.30 14.92 -2.94
C GLU A 72 -8.80 13.56 -3.45
N GLU A 73 -8.24 13.05 -4.55
CA GLU A 73 -8.58 11.72 -5.07
C GLU A 73 -8.14 10.63 -4.11
N PHE A 74 -6.93 10.76 -3.53
CA PHE A 74 -6.42 9.83 -2.54
C PHE A 74 -7.34 9.77 -1.31
N THR A 75 -7.70 10.91 -0.72
CA THR A 75 -8.54 10.96 0.49
C THR A 75 -9.94 10.42 0.23
N ARG A 76 -10.48 10.69 -0.96
CA ARG A 76 -11.78 10.14 -1.39
C ARG A 76 -11.71 8.61 -1.54
N ALA A 77 -10.71 8.09 -2.24
CA ALA A 77 -10.55 6.65 -2.44
C ALA A 77 -10.33 5.91 -1.10
N MET A 78 -9.54 6.52 -0.21
CA MET A 78 -9.27 5.94 1.10
C MET A 78 -10.38 6.19 2.14
N GLY A 79 -11.44 6.93 1.77
CA GLY A 79 -12.59 7.20 2.66
C GLY A 79 -12.25 8.13 3.82
N ILE A 80 -11.27 9.01 3.66
CA ILE A 80 -10.83 9.99 4.67
C ILE A 80 -11.19 11.43 4.29
N ASP A 81 -11.93 11.61 3.20
CA ASP A 81 -12.48 12.89 2.79
C ASP A 81 -13.51 13.39 3.81
N GLY A 82 -13.42 14.67 4.17
CA GLY A 82 -14.33 15.29 5.13
C GLY A 82 -13.99 15.12 6.61
N GLY A 83 -12.78 14.72 6.94
CA GLY A 83 -12.23 14.73 8.32
C GLY A 83 -12.89 13.75 9.29
N SER A 84 -13.67 12.79 8.79
CA SER A 84 -14.40 11.84 9.63
C SER A 84 -13.65 10.52 9.75
N ALA A 85 -12.94 10.33 10.86
CA ALA A 85 -12.36 9.04 11.23
C ALA A 85 -13.43 7.93 11.30
N SER A 86 -14.68 8.29 11.54
CA SER A 86 -15.78 7.33 11.66
C SER A 86 -16.18 6.65 10.37
N LYS A 87 -15.95 7.27 9.20
CA LYS A 87 -16.35 6.71 7.90
C LYS A 87 -15.56 5.47 7.50
N THR A 88 -14.38 5.28 8.05
CA THR A 88 -13.50 4.15 7.72
C THR A 88 -13.28 3.21 8.88
N SER A 89 -14.04 3.36 9.97
CA SER A 89 -14.03 2.41 11.08
C SER A 89 -14.44 1.02 10.57
N GLY A 90 -13.59 0.02 10.82
CA GLY A 90 -13.79 -1.34 10.32
C GLY A 90 -13.31 -1.58 8.88
N SER A 91 -12.83 -0.55 8.16
CA SER A 91 -12.23 -0.74 6.84
C SER A 91 -10.92 -1.51 6.93
N VAL A 92 -10.71 -2.36 5.93
CA VAL A 92 -9.47 -3.11 5.73
C VAL A 92 -8.73 -2.52 4.53
N TYR A 93 -7.43 -2.37 4.63
CA TYR A 93 -6.58 -1.90 3.55
C TYR A 93 -5.60 -2.99 3.17
N SER A 94 -5.53 -3.30 1.88
CA SER A 94 -4.47 -4.12 1.30
C SER A 94 -3.43 -3.19 0.68
N VAL A 95 -2.20 -3.27 1.16
CA VAL A 95 -1.06 -2.49 0.66
C VAL A 95 -0.16 -3.42 -0.11
N SER A 96 -0.04 -3.19 -1.40
CA SER A 96 0.66 -4.07 -2.35
C SER A 96 1.85 -3.36 -2.97
N TYR A 97 3.02 -3.98 -2.88
CA TYR A 97 4.24 -3.50 -3.53
C TYR A 97 4.57 -4.35 -4.74
N TYR A 98 4.94 -3.70 -5.84
CA TYR A 98 5.28 -4.35 -7.09
C TYR A 98 6.62 -3.89 -7.63
N ARG A 99 7.41 -4.85 -8.11
CA ARG A 99 8.57 -4.60 -8.96
C ARG A 99 8.33 -5.26 -10.31
N PRO A 100 8.40 -4.51 -11.44
CA PRO A 100 8.24 -5.09 -12.74
C PRO A 100 9.42 -6.01 -13.10
N ALA A 101 9.15 -7.04 -13.87
CA ALA A 101 10.18 -7.78 -14.57
C ALA A 101 10.95 -6.87 -15.54
N ALA A 102 12.19 -7.21 -15.83
CA ALA A 102 13.04 -6.40 -16.70
C ALA A 102 12.37 -6.12 -18.05
N GLY A 103 12.21 -4.84 -18.40
CA GLY A 103 11.56 -4.40 -19.63
C GLY A 103 10.03 -4.37 -19.59
N HIS A 104 9.39 -4.77 -18.51
CA HIS A 104 7.92 -4.92 -18.41
C HIS A 104 7.22 -3.80 -17.63
N ARG A 105 7.93 -2.70 -17.34
CA ARG A 105 7.41 -1.61 -16.49
C ARG A 105 6.09 -1.01 -17.00
N GLU A 106 6.02 -0.71 -18.29
CA GLU A 106 4.84 -0.07 -18.88
C GLU A 106 3.64 -1.02 -18.95
N GLN A 107 3.88 -2.30 -19.23
CA GLN A 107 2.86 -3.33 -19.24
C GLN A 107 2.26 -3.51 -17.84
N LEU A 108 3.12 -3.61 -16.82
CA LEU A 108 2.66 -3.73 -15.44
C LEU A 108 1.91 -2.49 -14.98
N LEU A 109 2.41 -1.28 -15.28
CA LEU A 109 1.73 -0.03 -14.97
C LEU A 109 0.32 0.00 -15.58
N LYS A 110 0.19 -0.35 -16.86
CA LYS A 110 -1.10 -0.42 -17.54
C LYS A 110 -2.06 -1.36 -16.82
N MET A 111 -1.60 -2.57 -16.49
CA MET A 111 -2.43 -3.58 -15.82
C MET A 111 -2.88 -3.14 -14.42
N LEU A 112 -1.97 -2.52 -13.64
CA LEU A 112 -2.28 -2.01 -12.30
C LEU A 112 -3.20 -0.78 -12.33
N SER A 113 -3.19 -0.02 -13.44
CA SER A 113 -4.06 1.15 -13.64
C SER A 113 -5.48 0.75 -14.12
N GLU A 114 -5.66 -0.45 -14.63
CA GLU A 114 -6.97 -0.97 -15.02
C GLU A 114 -7.75 -1.34 -13.77
N VAL A 115 -8.70 -0.50 -13.37
CA VAL A 115 -9.57 -0.78 -12.22
C VAL A 115 -10.49 -1.95 -12.56
N PRO A 116 -10.49 -3.04 -11.81
CA PRO A 116 -11.45 -4.10 -11.99
C PRO A 116 -12.88 -3.56 -11.85
N SER A 117 -13.70 -3.78 -12.85
CA SER A 117 -15.11 -3.35 -12.84
C SER A 117 -16.09 -4.54 -12.81
N ALA A 118 -15.62 -5.69 -12.31
CA ALA A 118 -16.47 -6.86 -12.20
C ALA A 118 -17.57 -6.66 -11.16
N PRO A 119 -18.79 -7.15 -11.38
CA PRO A 119 -19.87 -7.07 -10.38
C PRO A 119 -19.53 -7.74 -9.03
N SER A 120 -18.52 -8.59 -8.99
CA SER A 120 -18.00 -9.27 -7.81
C SER A 120 -16.86 -8.51 -7.12
N ASP A 121 -16.50 -7.33 -7.63
CA ASP A 121 -15.47 -6.50 -7.00
C ASP A 121 -16.07 -5.83 -5.76
N THR A 122 -15.48 -6.13 -4.62
CA THR A 122 -15.86 -5.56 -3.31
C THR A 122 -14.93 -4.44 -2.87
N THR A 123 -14.02 -4.01 -3.75
CA THR A 123 -13.10 -2.90 -3.48
C THR A 123 -13.87 -1.59 -3.39
N ALA A 124 -13.77 -0.92 -2.25
CA ALA A 124 -14.45 0.35 -1.98
C ALA A 124 -13.64 1.59 -2.40
N GLY A 125 -12.35 1.41 -2.65
CA GLY A 125 -11.44 2.44 -3.16
C GLY A 125 -10.09 1.84 -3.50
N ASN A 126 -9.43 2.43 -4.49
CA ASN A 126 -8.12 1.98 -4.95
C ASN A 126 -7.26 3.17 -5.35
N VAL A 127 -5.99 3.13 -5.02
CA VAL A 127 -4.99 4.09 -5.48
C VAL A 127 -3.73 3.36 -5.95
N LEU A 128 -3.11 3.91 -6.97
CA LEU A 128 -1.82 3.46 -7.47
C LEU A 128 -0.82 4.58 -7.39
N MET A 129 0.33 4.31 -6.80
CA MET A 129 1.43 5.25 -6.63
C MET A 129 2.72 4.68 -7.22
N GLN A 130 3.57 5.55 -7.71
CA GLN A 130 4.85 5.20 -8.29
C GLN A 130 5.99 5.75 -7.45
N HIS A 131 6.98 4.93 -7.16
CA HIS A 131 8.22 5.34 -6.51
C HIS A 131 9.01 6.31 -7.39
N LEU A 132 9.44 7.43 -6.83
CA LEU A 132 10.15 8.48 -7.56
C LEU A 132 11.66 8.26 -7.61
N GLU A 133 12.22 7.66 -6.58
CA GLU A 133 13.65 7.44 -6.42
C GLU A 133 13.91 5.95 -6.30
N GLY A 134 14.92 5.43 -6.97
CA GLY A 134 15.19 3.99 -7.06
C GLY A 134 15.14 3.28 -5.69
N GLY A 135 14.41 2.17 -5.64
CA GLY A 135 14.20 1.36 -4.45
C GLY A 135 13.88 -0.08 -4.79
N PRO A 136 13.58 -0.93 -3.79
CA PRO A 136 13.34 -2.34 -4.01
C PRO A 136 12.01 -2.64 -4.73
N TRP A 137 11.14 -1.63 -4.90
CA TRP A 137 9.86 -1.72 -5.58
C TRP A 137 9.63 -0.48 -6.47
N THR A 138 8.69 -0.56 -7.39
CA THR A 138 8.39 0.52 -8.36
C THR A 138 6.99 1.08 -8.18
N PHE A 139 6.02 0.23 -7.88
CA PHE A 139 4.62 0.62 -7.71
C PHE A 139 4.12 0.20 -6.34
N LEU A 140 3.26 1.04 -5.78
CA LEU A 140 2.50 0.79 -4.58
C LEU A 140 1.02 0.96 -4.90
N ALA A 141 0.23 -0.08 -4.66
CA ALA A 141 -1.22 -0.02 -4.73
C ALA A 141 -1.81 -0.13 -3.32
N ILE A 142 -2.86 0.63 -3.05
CA ILE A 142 -3.65 0.48 -1.83
C ILE A 142 -5.10 0.26 -2.24
N ALA A 143 -5.67 -0.87 -1.85
CA ALA A 143 -7.07 -1.16 -2.00
C ALA A 143 -7.77 -1.07 -0.63
N ARG A 144 -8.89 -0.37 -0.57
CA ARG A 144 -9.74 -0.26 0.62
C ARG A 144 -10.98 -1.12 0.47
N TYR A 145 -11.31 -1.85 1.51
CA TYR A 145 -12.55 -2.61 1.66
C TYR A 145 -13.33 -2.05 2.85
N ASN A 146 -14.66 -2.05 2.80
CA ASN A 146 -15.48 -1.51 3.89
C ASN A 146 -15.51 -2.43 5.12
N SER A 147 -15.18 -3.71 4.95
CA SER A 147 -15.18 -4.71 6.00
C SER A 147 -14.25 -5.88 5.70
N TRP A 148 -13.99 -6.71 6.70
CA TRP A 148 -13.32 -8.00 6.53
C TRP A 148 -14.12 -8.98 5.66
N ASP A 149 -15.45 -8.90 5.70
CA ASP A 149 -16.33 -9.74 4.86
C ASP A 149 -16.19 -9.35 3.40
N ASP A 150 -16.11 -8.05 3.07
CA ASP A 150 -15.88 -7.57 1.71
C ASP A 150 -14.50 -7.99 1.22
N PHE A 151 -13.47 -7.86 2.05
CA PHE A 151 -12.12 -8.34 1.71
C PHE A 151 -12.14 -9.85 1.41
N ALA A 152 -12.72 -10.66 2.30
CA ALA A 152 -12.78 -12.11 2.13
C ALA A 152 -13.57 -12.52 0.87
N ALA A 153 -14.65 -11.82 0.54
CA ALA A 153 -15.41 -12.06 -0.68
C ALA A 153 -14.60 -11.72 -1.94
N GLY A 154 -13.87 -10.61 -1.92
CA GLY A 154 -12.95 -10.21 -2.99
C GLY A 154 -11.85 -11.24 -3.20
N GLU A 155 -11.17 -11.66 -2.13
CA GLU A 155 -10.12 -12.68 -2.16
C GLU A 155 -10.63 -14.02 -2.70
N LYS A 156 -11.78 -14.48 -2.26
CA LYS A 156 -12.40 -15.70 -2.78
C LYS A 156 -12.62 -15.64 -4.28
N THR A 157 -13.05 -14.49 -4.78
CA THR A 157 -13.22 -14.26 -6.21
C THR A 157 -11.88 -14.24 -6.96
N ALA A 158 -10.89 -13.53 -6.40
CA ALA A 158 -9.54 -13.48 -6.96
C ALA A 158 -8.91 -14.89 -7.02
N MET A 159 -8.99 -15.67 -5.95
CA MET A 159 -8.47 -17.04 -5.90
C MET A 159 -9.13 -17.95 -6.95
N ALA A 160 -10.43 -17.81 -7.19
CA ALA A 160 -11.12 -18.57 -8.23
C ALA A 160 -10.62 -18.22 -9.65
N GLN A 161 -9.97 -17.05 -9.84
CA GLN A 161 -9.36 -16.67 -11.10
C GLN A 161 -7.91 -17.14 -11.22
N THR A 162 -7.18 -17.34 -10.11
CA THR A 162 -5.75 -17.72 -10.15
C THR A 162 -5.50 -19.06 -10.83
N THR A 163 -6.47 -19.97 -10.79
CA THR A 163 -6.39 -21.30 -11.42
C THR A 163 -6.71 -21.26 -12.91
N LYS A 164 -7.22 -20.14 -13.42
CA LYS A 164 -7.56 -20.00 -14.84
C LYS A 164 -6.33 -19.57 -15.62
N LYS A 165 -5.99 -20.33 -16.65
CA LYS A 165 -4.98 -19.94 -17.63
C LYS A 165 -5.42 -18.60 -18.27
N ASP A 166 -4.48 -17.71 -18.49
CA ASP A 166 -4.70 -16.39 -19.09
C ASP A 166 -5.61 -15.44 -18.26
N SER A 167 -5.80 -15.72 -16.96
CA SER A 167 -6.47 -14.78 -16.06
C SER A 167 -5.68 -13.46 -15.95
N PRO A 168 -6.33 -12.34 -15.57
CA PRO A 168 -5.62 -11.08 -15.29
C PRO A 168 -4.47 -11.27 -14.32
N TRP A 169 -4.66 -12.07 -13.26
CA TRP A 169 -3.63 -12.41 -12.29
C TRP A 169 -2.44 -13.15 -12.93
N SER A 170 -2.72 -14.19 -13.75
CA SER A 170 -1.66 -14.93 -14.45
C SER A 170 -0.82 -14.01 -15.33
N ARG A 171 -1.48 -13.16 -16.14
CA ARG A 171 -0.80 -12.18 -16.99
C ARG A 171 0.02 -11.17 -16.19
N MET A 172 -0.52 -10.67 -15.06
CA MET A 172 0.21 -9.74 -14.20
C MET A 172 1.51 -10.36 -13.66
N ARG A 173 1.50 -11.64 -13.30
CA ARG A 173 2.69 -12.36 -12.85
C ARG A 173 3.79 -12.43 -13.92
N ASP A 174 3.42 -12.53 -15.18
CA ASP A 174 4.39 -12.55 -16.28
C ASP A 174 5.14 -11.21 -16.43
N HIS A 175 4.59 -10.13 -15.89
CA HIS A 175 5.17 -8.79 -15.91
C HIS A 175 5.77 -8.35 -14.56
N THR A 176 5.70 -9.20 -13.53
CA THR A 176 6.09 -8.88 -12.15
C THR A 176 7.25 -9.75 -11.71
N ASP A 177 8.34 -9.14 -11.30
CA ASP A 177 9.50 -9.81 -10.70
C ASP A 177 9.31 -10.02 -9.18
N PHE A 178 8.66 -9.07 -8.52
CA PHE A 178 8.38 -9.11 -7.10
C PHE A 178 7.00 -8.52 -6.79
N HIS A 179 6.28 -9.19 -5.92
CA HIS A 179 5.00 -8.74 -5.39
C HIS A 179 4.84 -9.19 -3.94
N THR A 180 4.35 -8.29 -3.10
CA THR A 180 3.97 -8.61 -1.73
C THR A 180 2.78 -7.78 -1.30
N ASP A 181 1.91 -8.38 -0.51
CA ASP A 181 0.72 -7.75 0.07
C ASP A 181 0.83 -7.71 1.59
N THR A 182 0.34 -6.64 2.17
CA THR A 182 0.18 -6.48 3.61
C THR A 182 -1.22 -5.97 3.91
N LEU A 183 -1.88 -6.60 4.86
CA LEU A 183 -3.18 -6.14 5.34
C LEU A 183 -2.99 -5.22 6.54
N THR A 184 -3.68 -4.11 6.52
CA THR A 184 -3.66 -3.11 7.59
C THR A 184 -5.08 -2.63 7.91
N ASP A 185 -5.25 -2.09 9.10
CA ASP A 185 -6.36 -1.22 9.44
C ASP A 185 -5.84 0.20 9.68
N ARG A 186 -6.74 1.17 9.69
CA ARG A 186 -6.39 2.55 9.94
C ARG A 186 -6.43 2.85 11.43
N ILE A 187 -5.33 3.35 11.98
CA ILE A 187 -5.19 3.69 13.40
C ILE A 187 -5.12 5.20 13.67
N SER A 188 -4.99 6.02 12.62
CA SER A 188 -4.94 7.48 12.72
C SER A 188 -5.71 8.13 11.57
N PRO A 189 -6.39 9.27 11.82
CA PRO A 189 -7.04 10.05 10.76
C PRO A 189 -6.06 10.55 9.73
#